data_e5358c8dbe94c2351c302daeb56706fe
#
_entry.id   e5358c8dbe94c2351c302daeb56706fe
#
_cell.length_a   1.000
_cell.length_b   1.000
_cell.length_c   1.000
_cell.angle_alpha   90.00
_cell.angle_beta   90.00
_cell.angle_gamma   90.00
#
_symmetry.space_group_name_H-M   'P 1'
#
loop_
_entity.id
_entity.type
_entity.pdbx_description
1 polymer ?
#
loop_
_entity_poly.entity_id
_entity_poly.type
_entity_poly.pdbx_seq_one_letter_code
_entity_poly.pdbx_strand_id
1 'polypeptide(L)'
;MYMESEGKWSENYFKTVVAVEMNPNDIKRLGVKDRVKIARNGSSLVALVKPSDRVPEGAIFIPMGPVANFIIDGDTDGVGIPSFKAIEVEAGPAEEPVATLRDILKSLGAKNLDVDALMKDISVQSGEKRVVESVSCPFCGDLCDYLKIEVDGSKIVRNVGGCAVSIAKFLNYHKHRVLEPYVRRGGSLTKVDLDTAIEEAAKILANARYALIYGLSNTCVEAIELAVELAEILRGVVDNTSTVCHGPTVLAIQEVGTVAMTFAPVLHLADVVVFWGSNAREAHANHVSRLVMAMGRFRKGRKDRKLVVVDSRKTMLADMADIFIQVEPGKDLELATALRMALRDLEIESPSVAGVPREKIYELAELMKTARYGALFFGMGVTHTGAKLRNIQAVIKLVQELNEWTKWVLLPMRGHYNVTGANQVSLWLTGYPYAVDFSRGFPRMIPGVTTAVDLLANGDVDAALIIASDPAAHFPRKAVEHLSKIPVIVIDAKWSLTAAFADVIIPAGLVGIECEGTAYRMDSVPIYMKKVVNPPPGVLCDVELLKRLTEKVKSMKGWGE
;
A
#
# COMPACT_ATOMS: atom_id res chain seq x y z
N MET A 1 2.78 2.94 -13.01
CA MET A 1 2.86 2.34 -14.35
C MET A 1 4.20 1.64 -14.56
N TYR A 2 5.34 2.32 -14.48
CA TYR A 2 6.68 1.73 -14.67
C TYR A 2 6.95 0.50 -13.81
N MET A 3 6.53 0.48 -12.54
CA MET A 3 6.64 -0.69 -11.68
C MET A 3 6.03 -1.96 -12.31
N GLU A 4 4.90 -1.83 -13.03
CA GLU A 4 4.22 -2.98 -13.64
C GLU A 4 4.74 -3.32 -15.04
N SER A 5 5.24 -2.31 -15.80
CA SER A 5 5.73 -2.52 -17.17
C SER A 5 7.21 -2.87 -17.26
N GLU A 6 8.03 -2.34 -16.34
CA GLU A 6 9.50 -2.42 -16.40
C GLU A 6 10.14 -2.94 -15.11
N GLY A 7 9.35 -3.13 -14.05
CA GLY A 7 9.84 -3.56 -12.73
C GLY A 7 10.50 -2.45 -11.91
N LYS A 8 10.70 -2.72 -10.63
CA LYS A 8 11.29 -1.75 -9.67
C LYS A 8 12.80 -1.56 -9.83
N TRP A 9 13.47 -2.43 -10.56
CA TRP A 9 14.90 -2.31 -10.87
C TRP A 9 15.19 -1.45 -12.09
N SER A 10 14.15 -1.00 -12.81
CA SER A 10 14.30 -0.18 -14.02
C SER A 10 14.74 1.25 -13.69
N GLU A 11 15.48 1.82 -14.65
CA GLU A 11 15.91 3.21 -14.57
C GLU A 11 14.72 4.19 -14.53
N ASN A 12 13.65 3.90 -15.28
CA ASN A 12 12.46 4.74 -15.33
C ASN A 12 11.68 4.73 -14.01
N TYR A 13 11.61 3.58 -13.32
CA TYR A 13 11.09 3.54 -11.96
C TYR A 13 11.92 4.41 -11.02
N PHE A 14 13.25 4.26 -11.05
CA PHE A 14 14.13 5.03 -10.18
C PHE A 14 14.06 6.53 -10.46
N LYS A 15 14.08 6.96 -11.73
CA LYS A 15 13.88 8.37 -12.12
C LYS A 15 12.58 8.95 -11.57
N THR A 16 11.53 8.14 -11.47
CA THR A 16 10.24 8.57 -10.93
C THR A 16 10.29 8.78 -9.42
N VAL A 17 10.92 7.86 -8.67
CA VAL A 17 10.93 7.92 -7.20
C VAL A 17 12.01 8.85 -6.62
N VAL A 18 12.99 9.23 -7.41
CA VAL A 18 14.06 10.17 -7.02
C VAL A 18 13.73 11.63 -7.37
N ALA A 19 12.71 11.86 -8.20
CA ALA A 19 12.27 13.20 -8.57
C ALA A 19 11.35 13.79 -7.49
N VAL A 20 11.75 14.94 -6.94
CA VAL A 20 10.98 15.66 -5.92
C VAL A 20 10.33 16.90 -6.54
N GLU A 21 9.04 17.11 -6.23
CA GLU A 21 8.33 18.31 -6.66
C GLU A 21 8.51 19.41 -5.62
N MET A 22 8.89 20.61 -6.07
CA MET A 22 9.08 21.81 -5.24
C MET A 22 8.42 23.02 -5.90
N ASN A 23 7.91 23.92 -5.08
CA ASN A 23 7.37 25.19 -5.57
C ASN A 23 8.48 26.03 -6.23
N PRO A 24 8.25 26.67 -7.41
CA PRO A 24 9.23 27.51 -8.06
C PRO A 24 9.77 28.65 -7.22
N ASN A 25 8.97 29.24 -6.32
CA ASN A 25 9.39 30.28 -5.40
C ASN A 25 10.39 29.73 -4.37
N ASP A 26 10.19 28.52 -3.85
CA ASP A 26 11.12 27.87 -2.94
C ASP A 26 12.44 27.50 -3.63
N ILE A 27 12.37 26.98 -4.86
CA ILE A 27 13.56 26.69 -5.68
C ILE A 27 14.42 27.94 -5.81
N LYS A 28 13.79 29.06 -6.14
CA LYS A 28 14.49 30.36 -6.27
C LYS A 28 15.02 30.85 -4.92
N ARG A 29 14.21 30.82 -3.87
CA ARG A 29 14.57 31.28 -2.52
C ARG A 29 15.74 30.50 -1.94
N LEU A 30 15.79 29.18 -2.14
CA LEU A 30 16.83 28.30 -1.64
C LEU A 30 18.07 28.23 -2.55
N GLY A 31 18.04 28.84 -3.74
CA GLY A 31 19.15 28.78 -4.70
C GLY A 31 19.37 27.38 -5.30
N VAL A 32 18.34 26.56 -5.30
CA VAL A 32 18.38 25.20 -5.85
C VAL A 32 18.37 25.27 -7.39
N LYS A 33 19.17 24.44 -8.04
CA LYS A 33 19.20 24.30 -9.51
C LYS A 33 18.45 23.05 -9.95
N ASP A 34 19.17 21.98 -10.18
CA ASP A 34 18.66 20.68 -10.66
C ASP A 34 18.59 19.61 -9.55
N ARG A 35 19.27 19.86 -8.41
CA ARG A 35 19.38 18.94 -7.29
C ARG A 35 19.15 19.63 -5.96
N VAL A 36 18.49 18.93 -5.06
CA VAL A 36 18.24 19.35 -3.68
C VAL A 36 18.77 18.30 -2.71
N LYS A 37 19.51 18.76 -1.69
CA LYS A 37 19.84 17.93 -0.52
C LYS A 37 18.73 18.09 0.50
N ILE A 38 18.20 16.95 0.93
CA ILE A 38 17.14 16.86 1.93
C ILE A 38 17.74 16.11 3.12
N ALA A 39 17.65 16.70 4.31
CA ALA A 39 18.20 16.11 5.53
C ALA A 39 17.16 16.07 6.65
N ARG A 40 17.26 15.03 7.49
CA ARG A 40 16.45 14.84 8.68
C ARG A 40 17.16 13.87 9.64
N ASN A 41 17.25 14.24 10.92
CA ASN A 41 17.74 13.38 12.01
C ASN A 41 19.04 12.62 11.68
N GLY A 42 20.04 13.32 11.12
CA GLY A 42 21.33 12.75 10.74
C GLY A 42 21.33 11.91 9.46
N SER A 43 20.20 11.75 8.80
CA SER A 43 20.09 11.16 7.46
C SER A 43 19.97 12.25 6.41
N SER A 44 20.60 12.06 5.26
CA SER A 44 20.43 12.97 4.13
C SER A 44 20.42 12.22 2.80
N LEU A 45 19.74 12.79 1.82
CA LEU A 45 19.73 12.31 0.45
C LEU A 45 19.81 13.48 -0.52
N VAL A 46 20.28 13.22 -1.73
CA VAL A 46 20.22 14.15 -2.86
C VAL A 46 19.19 13.63 -3.86
N ALA A 47 18.28 14.51 -4.28
CA ALA A 47 17.19 14.20 -5.19
C ALA A 47 17.17 15.15 -6.39
N LEU A 48 16.56 14.74 -7.50
CA LEU A 48 16.33 15.58 -8.67
C LEU A 48 15.13 16.50 -8.44
N VAL A 49 15.27 17.77 -8.77
CA VAL A 49 14.20 18.77 -8.59
C VAL A 49 13.32 18.85 -9.82
N LYS A 50 12.02 18.79 -9.57
CA LYS A 50 10.97 19.03 -10.55
C LYS A 50 10.12 20.21 -10.10
N PRO A 51 10.18 21.37 -10.78
CA PRO A 51 9.34 22.50 -10.45
C PRO A 51 7.84 22.15 -10.57
N SER A 52 7.05 22.56 -9.59
CA SER A 52 5.61 22.24 -9.56
C SER A 52 4.82 23.27 -8.75
N ASP A 53 3.89 23.98 -9.38
CA ASP A 53 2.93 24.86 -8.72
C ASP A 53 1.85 24.11 -7.92
N ARG A 54 1.85 22.78 -8.00
CA ARG A 54 0.92 21.91 -7.27
C ARG A 54 1.32 21.72 -5.80
N VAL A 55 2.58 21.98 -5.49
CA VAL A 55 3.13 21.90 -4.13
C VAL A 55 3.09 23.29 -3.52
N PRO A 56 2.52 23.47 -2.31
CA PRO A 56 2.55 24.77 -1.64
C PRO A 56 3.97 25.21 -1.29
N GLU A 57 4.16 26.51 -1.13
CA GLU A 57 5.43 27.06 -0.64
C GLU A 57 5.74 26.51 0.77
N GLY A 58 7.03 26.28 1.03
CA GLY A 58 7.49 25.67 2.28
C GLY A 58 7.33 24.14 2.34
N ALA A 59 6.87 23.49 1.27
CA ALA A 59 6.71 22.04 1.22
C ALA A 59 7.48 21.39 0.06
N ILE A 60 7.84 20.12 0.24
CA ILE A 60 8.44 19.26 -0.79
C ILE A 60 7.59 18.00 -0.92
N PHE A 61 7.26 17.61 -2.13
CA PHE A 61 6.62 16.33 -2.39
C PHE A 61 7.64 15.32 -2.94
N ILE A 62 7.79 14.20 -2.24
CA ILE A 62 8.65 13.07 -2.65
C ILE A 62 7.74 11.87 -2.88
N PRO A 63 7.80 11.21 -4.06
CA PRO A 63 7.07 9.96 -4.27
C PRO A 63 7.52 8.89 -3.28
N MET A 64 6.58 8.10 -2.76
CA MET A 64 6.90 6.98 -1.86
C MET A 64 7.79 5.96 -2.57
N GLY A 65 8.86 5.55 -1.91
CA GLY A 65 9.83 4.61 -2.45
C GLY A 65 11.12 4.61 -1.64
N PRO A 66 12.13 3.85 -2.04
CA PRO A 66 13.38 3.69 -1.27
C PRO A 66 14.11 5.02 -1.00
N VAL A 67 13.94 6.00 -1.89
CA VAL A 67 14.53 7.35 -1.73
C VAL A 67 13.86 8.09 -0.58
N ALA A 68 12.52 8.24 -0.60
CA ALA A 68 11.78 8.92 0.46
C ALA A 68 11.95 8.21 1.81
N ASN A 69 11.87 6.89 1.80
CA ASN A 69 11.92 6.07 3.02
C ASN A 69 13.29 6.11 3.72
N PHE A 70 14.34 6.49 3.00
CA PHE A 70 15.69 6.65 3.57
C PHE A 70 15.77 7.74 4.65
N ILE A 71 14.92 8.77 4.57
CA ILE A 71 14.84 9.87 5.57
C ILE A 71 13.69 9.69 6.56
N ILE A 72 12.88 8.63 6.42
CA ILE A 72 11.79 8.33 7.35
C ILE A 72 12.34 7.58 8.56
N ASP A 73 11.99 8.05 9.76
CA ASP A 73 12.31 7.38 10.99
C ASP A 73 11.42 6.15 11.20
N GLY A 74 11.96 5.17 11.93
CA GLY A 74 11.19 3.99 12.34
C GLY A 74 10.23 4.23 13.49
N ASP A 75 10.13 5.46 14.02
CA ASP A 75 9.22 5.79 15.11
C ASP A 75 7.77 5.79 14.61
N THR A 76 6.92 5.09 15.34
CA THR A 76 5.50 4.90 15.02
C THR A 76 4.56 5.64 15.96
N ASP A 77 5.08 6.44 16.90
CA ASP A 77 4.32 7.18 17.92
C ASP A 77 3.36 6.26 18.73
N GLY A 78 3.74 5.00 18.88
CA GLY A 78 2.94 3.99 19.60
C GLY A 78 1.67 3.53 18.87
N VAL A 79 1.44 3.96 17.63
CA VAL A 79 0.30 3.52 16.81
C VAL A 79 0.67 2.52 15.71
N GLY A 80 1.94 2.12 15.66
CA GLY A 80 2.42 1.06 14.78
C GLY A 80 2.57 1.44 13.31
N ILE A 81 2.53 2.73 12.97
CA ILE A 81 2.78 3.22 11.62
C ILE A 81 3.69 4.46 11.64
N PRO A 82 4.74 4.50 10.81
CA PRO A 82 5.60 5.68 10.71
C PRO A 82 4.87 6.90 10.15
N SER A 83 5.36 8.09 10.46
CA SER A 83 4.92 9.33 9.82
C SER A 83 5.62 9.46 8.46
N PHE A 84 4.87 9.21 7.38
CA PHE A 84 5.38 9.34 6.01
C PHE A 84 5.06 10.71 5.39
N LYS A 85 4.27 11.55 6.06
CA LYS A 85 3.79 12.84 5.53
C LYS A 85 3.82 13.91 6.60
N ALA A 86 3.89 15.16 6.15
CA ALA A 86 3.97 16.34 7.02
C ALA A 86 5.13 16.23 8.04
N ILE A 87 6.27 15.74 7.58
CA ILE A 87 7.50 15.66 8.35
C ILE A 87 8.39 16.88 8.04
N GLU A 88 8.99 17.44 9.07
CA GLU A 88 9.95 18.55 8.91
C GLU A 88 11.28 18.03 8.38
N VAL A 89 11.83 18.73 7.40
CA VAL A 89 13.13 18.44 6.78
C VAL A 89 13.90 19.73 6.54
N GLU A 90 15.23 19.62 6.52
CA GLU A 90 16.10 20.66 6.01
C GLU A 90 16.31 20.45 4.51
N ALA A 91 16.24 21.52 3.73
CA ALA A 91 16.45 21.47 2.29
C ALA A 91 17.36 22.58 1.80
N GLY A 92 18.28 22.25 0.91
CA GLY A 92 19.22 23.21 0.33
C GLY A 92 19.81 22.72 -0.99
N PRO A 93 20.58 23.59 -1.70
CA PRO A 93 21.22 23.21 -2.97
C PRO A 93 22.22 22.06 -2.75
N ALA A 94 22.37 21.22 -3.76
CA ALA A 94 23.30 20.11 -3.77
C ALA A 94 24.16 20.12 -5.03
N GLU A 95 25.47 19.90 -4.84
CA GLU A 95 26.43 19.68 -5.93
C GLU A 95 26.76 18.18 -6.09
N GLU A 96 26.58 17.41 -5.02
CA GLU A 96 26.81 15.96 -5.00
C GLU A 96 25.92 15.23 -6.01
N PRO A 97 26.39 14.13 -6.58
CA PRO A 97 25.57 13.32 -7.49
C PRO A 97 24.42 12.65 -6.74
N VAL A 98 23.34 12.39 -7.45
CA VAL A 98 22.24 11.58 -6.93
C VAL A 98 22.71 10.12 -6.81
N ALA A 99 22.56 9.52 -5.64
CA ALA A 99 22.86 8.11 -5.42
C ALA A 99 21.97 7.23 -6.28
N THR A 100 22.53 6.15 -6.86
CA THR A 100 21.73 5.18 -7.61
C THR A 100 20.88 4.32 -6.68
N LEU A 101 19.87 3.63 -7.22
CA LEU A 101 19.09 2.66 -6.45
C LEU A 101 19.99 1.60 -5.78
N ARG A 102 21.00 1.12 -6.51
CA ARG A 102 21.95 0.12 -6.00
C ARG A 102 22.82 0.67 -4.87
N ASP A 103 23.23 1.94 -4.95
CA ASP A 103 23.98 2.60 -3.86
C ASP A 103 23.14 2.73 -2.61
N ILE A 104 21.86 3.12 -2.75
CA ILE A 104 20.92 3.22 -1.63
C ILE A 104 20.73 1.85 -0.97
N LEU A 105 20.43 0.80 -1.74
CA LEU A 105 20.25 -0.54 -1.19
C LEU A 105 21.53 -1.07 -0.53
N LYS A 106 22.70 -0.82 -1.13
CA LYS A 106 24.00 -1.21 -0.56
C LYS A 106 24.27 -0.50 0.77
N SER A 107 23.93 0.78 0.88
CA SER A 107 24.08 1.53 2.14
C SER A 107 23.17 1.00 3.25
N LEU A 108 22.06 0.35 2.89
CA LEU A 108 21.14 -0.34 3.81
C LEU A 108 21.59 -1.78 4.14
N GLY A 109 22.73 -2.22 3.62
CA GLY A 109 23.27 -3.56 3.88
C GLY A 109 22.75 -4.64 2.93
N ALA A 110 22.24 -4.29 1.75
CA ALA A 110 21.82 -5.27 0.75
C ALA A 110 22.97 -6.25 0.43
N LYS A 111 22.63 -7.52 0.35
CA LYS A 111 23.54 -8.60 -0.02
C LYS A 111 23.84 -8.56 -1.52
N ASN A 112 24.91 -9.21 -1.96
CA ASN A 112 25.25 -9.24 -3.38
C ASN A 112 24.12 -9.88 -4.19
N LEU A 113 23.61 -9.16 -5.18
CA LEU A 113 22.54 -9.59 -6.09
C LEU A 113 22.78 -9.01 -7.49
N ASP A 114 23.09 -9.89 -8.45
CA ASP A 114 23.08 -9.55 -9.86
C ASP A 114 21.66 -9.81 -10.44
N VAL A 115 20.76 -8.89 -10.18
CA VAL A 115 19.36 -9.03 -10.61
C VAL A 115 19.23 -9.05 -12.13
N ASP A 116 20.11 -8.36 -12.86
CA ASP A 116 20.05 -8.28 -14.32
C ASP A 116 20.38 -9.65 -14.97
N ALA A 117 21.28 -10.42 -14.36
CA ALA A 117 21.58 -11.80 -14.81
C ALA A 117 20.46 -12.80 -14.45
N LEU A 118 19.72 -12.55 -13.36
CA LEU A 118 18.69 -13.48 -12.85
C LEU A 118 17.29 -13.18 -13.38
N MET A 119 17.00 -11.92 -13.70
CA MET A 119 15.70 -11.46 -14.16
C MET A 119 15.39 -12.00 -15.56
N LYS A 120 14.27 -12.72 -15.69
CA LYS A 120 13.86 -13.33 -16.96
C LYS A 120 12.41 -13.03 -17.24
N ASP A 121 12.08 -12.96 -18.52
CA ASP A 121 10.72 -12.91 -19.00
C ASP A 121 10.23 -14.34 -19.31
N ILE A 122 8.93 -14.60 -19.08
CA ILE A 122 8.30 -15.83 -19.55
C ILE A 122 8.15 -15.74 -21.06
N SER A 123 8.55 -16.79 -21.77
CA SER A 123 8.25 -16.93 -23.19
C SER A 123 6.75 -17.17 -23.37
N VAL A 124 6.02 -16.16 -23.82
CA VAL A 124 4.59 -16.26 -24.13
C VAL A 124 4.39 -16.72 -25.57
N GLN A 125 3.49 -17.67 -25.76
CA GLN A 125 3.23 -18.28 -27.08
C GLN A 125 1.83 -17.95 -27.56
N SER A 126 1.67 -17.66 -28.85
CA SER A 126 0.39 -17.58 -29.51
C SER A 126 -0.24 -18.98 -29.66
N GLY A 127 -1.57 -19.05 -29.66
CA GLY A 127 -2.29 -20.32 -29.77
C GLY A 127 -3.79 -20.08 -29.89
N GLU A 128 -4.60 -20.83 -29.13
CA GLU A 128 -6.05 -20.63 -29.11
C GLU A 128 -6.41 -19.26 -28.56
N LYS A 129 -7.23 -18.53 -29.31
CA LYS A 129 -7.76 -17.23 -28.91
C LYS A 129 -9.01 -17.42 -28.07
N ARG A 130 -9.03 -16.80 -26.88
CA ARG A 130 -10.19 -16.82 -25.99
C ARG A 130 -10.38 -15.49 -25.27
N VAL A 131 -11.58 -15.27 -24.78
CA VAL A 131 -11.92 -14.14 -23.92
C VAL A 131 -12.32 -14.67 -22.56
N VAL A 132 -11.68 -14.19 -21.51
CA VAL A 132 -12.06 -14.48 -20.13
C VAL A 132 -12.85 -13.30 -19.61
N GLU A 133 -14.11 -13.52 -19.27
CA GLU A 133 -15.01 -12.47 -18.78
C GLU A 133 -15.11 -12.46 -17.24
N SER A 134 -15.52 -11.32 -16.69
CA SER A 134 -15.66 -11.10 -15.25
C SER A 134 -14.36 -11.42 -14.52
N VAL A 135 -13.24 -10.91 -15.05
CA VAL A 135 -11.92 -11.03 -14.43
C VAL A 135 -11.73 -9.89 -13.43
N SER A 136 -11.19 -10.23 -12.27
CA SER A 136 -10.88 -9.25 -11.22
C SER A 136 -9.46 -8.74 -11.36
N CYS A 137 -9.25 -7.43 -11.15
CA CYS A 137 -7.93 -6.80 -11.25
C CYS A 137 -7.14 -6.95 -9.94
N PRO A 138 -6.02 -7.68 -9.90
CA PRO A 138 -5.21 -7.85 -8.70
C PRO A 138 -4.19 -6.72 -8.52
N PHE A 139 -4.62 -5.45 -8.56
CA PHE A 139 -3.71 -4.32 -8.39
C PHE A 139 -4.04 -3.49 -7.15
N CYS A 140 -5.22 -2.87 -7.07
CA CYS A 140 -5.60 -2.00 -5.96
C CYS A 140 -6.89 -2.44 -5.28
N GLY A 141 -7.22 -1.83 -4.15
CA GLY A 141 -8.39 -2.16 -3.34
C GLY A 141 -9.75 -2.02 -4.03
N ASP A 142 -9.83 -1.40 -5.22
CA ASP A 142 -11.06 -1.39 -6.03
C ASP A 142 -11.42 -2.78 -6.56
N LEU A 143 -10.44 -3.68 -6.69
CA LEU A 143 -10.63 -5.05 -7.14
C LEU A 143 -11.67 -5.14 -8.27
N CYS A 144 -11.47 -4.32 -9.33
CA CYS A 144 -12.42 -4.21 -10.44
C CYS A 144 -12.75 -5.58 -11.01
N ASP A 145 -14.01 -6.03 -10.93
CA ASP A 145 -14.48 -7.40 -11.13
C ASP A 145 -15.24 -7.62 -12.46
N TYR A 146 -15.13 -6.67 -13.37
CA TYR A 146 -15.87 -6.62 -14.64
C TYR A 146 -14.98 -6.63 -15.88
N LEU A 147 -13.69 -6.97 -15.72
CA LEU A 147 -12.75 -6.92 -16.84
C LEU A 147 -13.01 -8.08 -17.82
N LYS A 148 -12.75 -7.80 -19.10
CA LYS A 148 -12.66 -8.82 -20.16
C LYS A 148 -11.22 -8.88 -20.63
N ILE A 149 -10.62 -10.06 -20.53
CA ILE A 149 -9.22 -10.27 -20.89
C ILE A 149 -9.17 -11.17 -22.13
N GLU A 150 -8.61 -10.61 -23.22
CA GLU A 150 -8.37 -11.34 -24.45
C GLU A 150 -7.00 -12.03 -24.38
N VAL A 151 -6.99 -13.32 -24.66
CA VAL A 151 -5.79 -14.17 -24.57
C VAL A 151 -5.58 -14.88 -25.90
N ASP A 152 -4.33 -14.94 -26.33
CA ASP A 152 -3.86 -15.70 -27.50
C ASP A 152 -2.82 -16.71 -27.00
N GLY A 153 -3.20 -17.98 -26.87
CA GLY A 153 -2.40 -19.00 -26.21
C GLY A 153 -2.12 -18.67 -24.74
N SER A 154 -0.86 -18.40 -24.40
CA SER A 154 -0.46 -17.86 -23.08
C SER A 154 -0.30 -16.33 -23.06
N LYS A 155 -0.35 -15.65 -24.21
CA LYS A 155 -0.17 -14.21 -24.30
C LYS A 155 -1.47 -13.47 -23.99
N ILE A 156 -1.47 -12.60 -22.97
CA ILE A 156 -2.55 -11.64 -22.74
C ILE A 156 -2.38 -10.49 -23.73
N VAL A 157 -3.36 -10.30 -24.61
CA VAL A 157 -3.26 -9.33 -25.71
C VAL A 157 -4.07 -8.06 -25.46
N ARG A 158 -5.12 -8.13 -24.64
CA ARG A 158 -5.96 -6.97 -24.33
C ARG A 158 -6.64 -7.09 -22.97
N ASN A 159 -6.77 -5.97 -22.29
CA ASN A 159 -7.56 -5.79 -21.07
C ASN A 159 -8.61 -4.72 -21.33
N VAL A 160 -9.87 -5.11 -21.42
CA VAL A 160 -11.02 -4.23 -21.63
C VAL A 160 -11.67 -3.88 -20.30
N GLY A 161 -11.87 -2.61 -20.02
CA GLY A 161 -12.43 -2.09 -18.77
C GLY A 161 -11.39 -1.75 -17.71
N GLY A 162 -10.11 -2.09 -17.92
CA GLY A 162 -9.02 -1.76 -17.01
C GLY A 162 -8.57 -0.31 -17.12
N CYS A 163 -8.09 0.28 -16.01
CA CYS A 163 -7.32 1.52 -16.02
C CYS A 163 -5.90 1.27 -16.57
N ALA A 164 -5.15 2.34 -16.82
CA ALA A 164 -3.79 2.24 -17.39
C ALA A 164 -2.86 1.31 -16.58
N VAL A 165 -2.95 1.31 -15.25
CA VAL A 165 -2.13 0.44 -14.39
C VAL A 165 -2.60 -1.01 -14.49
N SER A 166 -3.92 -1.27 -14.50
CA SER A 166 -4.49 -2.60 -14.72
C SER A 166 -4.04 -3.16 -16.08
N ILE A 167 -4.12 -2.36 -17.14
CA ILE A 167 -3.65 -2.76 -18.47
C ILE A 167 -2.16 -3.11 -18.44
N ALA A 168 -1.33 -2.25 -17.84
CA ALA A 168 0.10 -2.52 -17.72
C ALA A 168 0.38 -3.82 -16.94
N LYS A 169 -0.32 -4.09 -15.84
CA LYS A 169 -0.16 -5.31 -15.04
C LYS A 169 -0.49 -6.57 -15.85
N PHE A 170 -1.63 -6.61 -16.51
CA PHE A 170 -2.04 -7.79 -17.29
C PHE A 170 -1.15 -8.01 -18.51
N LEU A 171 -0.86 -6.96 -19.30
CA LEU A 171 -0.05 -7.11 -20.52
C LEU A 171 1.42 -7.43 -20.24
N ASN A 172 1.95 -7.06 -19.06
CA ASN A 172 3.35 -7.32 -18.67
C ASN A 172 3.47 -8.35 -17.53
N TYR A 173 2.46 -9.21 -17.32
CA TYR A 173 2.49 -10.24 -16.29
C TYR A 173 3.71 -11.17 -16.43
N HIS A 174 4.12 -11.43 -17.66
CA HIS A 174 5.21 -12.32 -18.04
C HIS A 174 6.61 -11.72 -17.83
N LYS A 175 6.73 -10.41 -17.58
CA LYS A 175 8.02 -9.72 -17.47
C LYS A 175 8.61 -9.71 -16.07
N HIS A 176 9.94 -9.68 -15.98
CA HIS A 176 10.70 -9.50 -14.74
C HIS A 176 10.35 -10.53 -13.67
N ARG A 177 10.21 -11.78 -14.08
CA ARG A 177 9.73 -12.88 -13.23
C ARG A 177 10.85 -13.54 -12.44
N VAL A 178 10.50 -13.96 -11.21
CA VAL A 178 11.22 -15.01 -10.50
C VAL A 178 10.69 -16.34 -11.03
N LEU A 179 11.52 -17.11 -11.70
CA LEU A 179 11.12 -18.38 -12.34
C LEU A 179 11.75 -19.61 -11.69
N GLU A 180 12.79 -19.41 -10.90
CA GLU A 180 13.59 -20.46 -10.29
C GLU A 180 13.72 -20.18 -8.79
N PRO A 181 13.77 -21.23 -7.95
CA PRO A 181 14.12 -21.05 -6.54
C PRO A 181 15.61 -20.82 -6.37
N TYR A 182 15.97 -19.99 -5.39
CA TYR A 182 17.35 -19.68 -5.05
C TYR A 182 17.61 -19.79 -3.56
N VAL A 183 18.81 -20.23 -3.20
CA VAL A 183 19.34 -20.23 -1.83
C VAL A 183 20.69 -19.53 -1.83
N ARG A 184 20.96 -18.67 -0.86
CA ARG A 184 22.25 -17.98 -0.72
C ARG A 184 23.28 -18.88 -0.13
N ARG A 185 24.37 -19.11 -0.88
CA ARG A 185 25.51 -19.92 -0.48
C ARG A 185 26.80 -19.16 -0.78
N GLY A 186 27.71 -19.06 0.18
CA GLY A 186 28.97 -18.33 -0.01
C GLY A 186 28.80 -16.87 -0.44
N GLY A 187 27.72 -16.20 0.00
CA GLY A 187 27.42 -14.80 -0.33
C GLY A 187 26.67 -14.58 -1.65
N SER A 188 26.46 -15.62 -2.49
CA SER A 188 25.78 -15.53 -3.79
C SER A 188 24.51 -16.38 -3.83
N LEU A 189 23.48 -15.94 -4.58
CA LEU A 189 22.28 -16.73 -4.84
C LEU A 189 22.60 -17.87 -5.80
N THR A 190 22.33 -19.09 -5.37
CA THR A 190 22.52 -20.33 -6.15
C THR A 190 21.15 -20.92 -6.46
N LYS A 191 20.89 -21.24 -7.73
CA LYS A 191 19.68 -21.95 -8.14
C LYS A 191 19.65 -23.33 -7.49
N VAL A 192 18.48 -23.72 -6.98
CA VAL A 192 18.20 -25.04 -6.40
C VAL A 192 16.85 -25.55 -6.94
N ASP A 193 16.47 -26.78 -6.60
CA ASP A 193 15.10 -27.25 -6.78
C ASP A 193 14.16 -26.68 -5.70
N LEU A 194 12.85 -26.77 -5.96
CA LEU A 194 11.83 -26.19 -5.08
C LEU A 194 11.83 -26.83 -3.68
N ASP A 195 12.00 -28.16 -3.60
CA ASP A 195 11.95 -28.88 -2.33
C ASP A 195 13.14 -28.49 -1.46
N THR A 196 14.32 -28.32 -2.05
CA THR A 196 15.52 -27.76 -1.38
C THR A 196 15.25 -26.35 -0.86
N ALA A 197 14.63 -25.46 -1.65
CA ALA A 197 14.33 -24.11 -1.22
C ALA A 197 13.31 -24.08 -0.06
N ILE A 198 12.27 -24.89 -0.12
CA ILE A 198 11.28 -25.05 0.95
C ILE A 198 11.92 -25.61 2.23
N GLU A 199 12.81 -26.59 2.09
CA GLU A 199 13.53 -27.15 3.22
C GLU A 199 14.44 -26.13 3.91
N GLU A 200 15.20 -25.35 3.15
CA GLU A 200 16.06 -24.29 3.71
C GLU A 200 15.22 -23.18 4.36
N ALA A 201 14.10 -22.77 3.75
CA ALA A 201 13.16 -21.84 4.33
C ALA A 201 12.57 -22.38 5.65
N ALA A 202 12.16 -23.64 5.67
CA ALA A 202 11.63 -24.30 6.87
C ALA A 202 12.66 -24.38 7.99
N LYS A 203 13.94 -24.71 7.67
CA LYS A 203 15.04 -24.71 8.65
C LYS A 203 15.26 -23.33 9.26
N ILE A 204 15.28 -22.27 8.45
CA ILE A 204 15.41 -20.89 8.95
C ILE A 204 14.28 -20.57 9.93
N LEU A 205 13.04 -20.83 9.53
CA LEU A 205 11.86 -20.52 10.36
C LEU A 205 11.78 -21.38 11.62
N ALA A 206 12.04 -22.68 11.51
CA ALA A 206 11.99 -23.60 12.66
C ALA A 206 13.05 -23.29 13.73
N ASN A 207 14.20 -22.75 13.33
CA ASN A 207 15.30 -22.36 14.21
C ASN A 207 15.16 -20.93 14.75
N ALA A 208 14.28 -20.10 14.18
CA ALA A 208 14.04 -18.75 14.67
C ALA A 208 13.40 -18.78 16.06
N ARG A 209 13.84 -17.88 16.93
CA ARG A 209 13.22 -17.64 18.24
C ARG A 209 12.00 -16.77 18.14
N TYR A 210 12.00 -15.82 17.18
CA TYR A 210 10.92 -14.88 16.97
C TYR A 210 10.86 -14.47 15.50
N ALA A 211 10.15 -15.25 14.70
CA ALA A 211 10.02 -15.05 13.27
C ALA A 211 8.91 -14.06 12.93
N LEU A 212 9.14 -13.21 11.93
CA LEU A 212 8.15 -12.33 11.32
C LEU A 212 7.66 -12.92 10.00
N ILE A 213 6.35 -13.06 9.83
CA ILE A 213 5.68 -13.30 8.54
C ILE A 213 5.01 -11.99 8.12
N TYR A 214 5.40 -11.45 6.96
CA TYR A 214 4.94 -10.14 6.52
C TYR A 214 4.54 -10.10 5.06
N GLY A 215 3.52 -9.26 4.74
CA GLY A 215 3.06 -8.96 3.40
C GLY A 215 1.57 -9.21 3.26
N LEU A 216 1.17 -10.32 2.60
CA LEU A 216 -0.17 -10.89 2.60
C LEU A 216 -1.26 -10.05 1.91
N SER A 217 -1.00 -8.80 1.56
CA SER A 217 -2.00 -7.91 0.96
C SER A 217 -2.08 -8.01 -0.57
N ASN A 218 -1.19 -8.81 -1.19
CA ASN A 218 -1.17 -9.10 -2.62
C ASN A 218 -1.21 -10.62 -2.89
N THR A 219 -1.88 -11.36 -2.02
CA THR A 219 -2.20 -12.78 -2.18
C THR A 219 -3.67 -13.03 -1.85
N CYS A 220 -4.15 -14.26 -1.97
CA CYS A 220 -5.55 -14.62 -1.70
C CYS A 220 -5.79 -14.95 -0.21
N VAL A 221 -7.06 -14.98 0.18
CA VAL A 221 -7.52 -15.31 1.54
C VAL A 221 -6.98 -16.65 2.01
N GLU A 222 -7.03 -17.66 1.15
CA GLU A 222 -6.63 -19.03 1.44
C GLU A 222 -5.12 -19.12 1.78
N ALA A 223 -4.30 -18.27 1.16
CA ALA A 223 -2.87 -18.17 1.50
C ALA A 223 -2.64 -17.41 2.83
N ILE A 224 -3.48 -16.41 3.12
CA ILE A 224 -3.42 -15.66 4.38
C ILE A 224 -3.74 -16.56 5.57
N GLU A 225 -4.73 -17.45 5.45
CA GLU A 225 -5.07 -18.43 6.49
C GLU A 225 -3.86 -19.31 6.85
N LEU A 226 -3.16 -19.85 5.86
CA LEU A 226 -1.95 -20.65 6.07
C LEU A 226 -0.80 -19.83 6.68
N ALA A 227 -0.67 -18.56 6.34
CA ALA A 227 0.34 -17.70 6.94
C ALA A 227 0.06 -17.40 8.42
N VAL A 228 -1.21 -17.24 8.80
CA VAL A 228 -1.62 -17.10 10.21
C VAL A 228 -1.33 -18.39 10.98
N GLU A 229 -1.71 -19.55 10.43
CA GLU A 229 -1.41 -20.87 11.01
C GLU A 229 0.11 -21.06 11.20
N LEU A 230 0.90 -20.74 10.20
CA LEU A 230 2.36 -20.85 10.28
C LEU A 230 2.94 -19.95 11.39
N ALA A 231 2.43 -18.72 11.54
CA ALA A 231 2.88 -17.82 12.62
C ALA A 231 2.54 -18.37 14.02
N GLU A 232 1.39 -18.98 14.19
CA GLU A 232 0.98 -19.62 15.44
C GLU A 232 1.90 -20.81 15.78
N ILE A 233 2.19 -21.70 14.83
CA ILE A 233 3.11 -22.83 14.99
C ILE A 233 4.51 -22.36 15.39
N LEU A 234 4.98 -21.28 14.77
CA LEU A 234 6.28 -20.67 15.03
C LEU A 234 6.33 -19.90 16.35
N ARG A 235 5.19 -19.61 16.98
CA ARG A 235 5.06 -18.61 18.05
C ARG A 235 5.68 -17.27 17.65
N GLY A 236 5.52 -16.92 16.38
CA GLY A 236 6.05 -15.72 15.76
C GLY A 236 5.00 -14.62 15.62
N VAL A 237 5.24 -13.73 14.70
CA VAL A 237 4.34 -12.63 14.37
C VAL A 237 3.87 -12.75 12.93
N VAL A 238 2.58 -12.51 12.69
CA VAL A 238 2.03 -12.27 11.34
C VAL A 238 1.55 -10.83 11.23
N ASP A 239 2.01 -10.13 10.19
CA ASP A 239 1.59 -8.76 9.92
C ASP A 239 1.38 -8.53 8.42
N ASN A 240 0.58 -7.52 8.11
CA ASN A 240 0.26 -7.17 6.73
C ASN A 240 0.53 -5.69 6.44
N THR A 241 0.32 -5.25 5.20
CA THR A 241 0.64 -3.89 4.81
C THR A 241 -0.21 -2.80 5.50
N SER A 242 -1.15 -3.14 6.39
CA SER A 242 -1.81 -2.14 7.25
C SER A 242 -0.81 -1.36 8.10
N THR A 243 0.29 -1.98 8.51
CA THR A 243 1.39 -1.35 9.27
C THR A 243 2.09 -0.19 8.52
N VAL A 244 1.86 -0.03 7.20
CA VAL A 244 2.37 1.11 6.39
C VAL A 244 1.24 1.76 5.57
N CYS A 245 -0.02 1.52 5.92
CA CYS A 245 -1.17 1.99 5.14
C CYS A 245 -2.30 2.49 6.04
N HIS A 246 -3.25 1.64 6.38
CA HIS A 246 -4.47 1.97 7.11
C HIS A 246 -4.56 1.31 8.50
N GLY A 247 -3.44 0.96 9.13
CA GLY A 247 -3.40 0.48 10.51
C GLY A 247 -4.12 1.40 11.49
N PRO A 248 -3.81 2.73 11.52
CA PRO A 248 -4.54 3.66 12.38
C PRO A 248 -6.04 3.74 12.12
N THR A 249 -6.48 3.47 10.87
CA THR A 249 -7.91 3.40 10.54
C THR A 249 -8.59 2.23 11.27
N VAL A 250 -7.93 1.09 11.31
CA VAL A 250 -8.46 -0.08 12.02
C VAL A 250 -8.59 0.20 13.51
N LEU A 251 -7.58 0.83 14.12
CA LEU A 251 -7.60 1.24 15.52
C LEU A 251 -8.72 2.27 15.78
N ALA A 252 -8.85 3.28 14.91
CA ALA A 252 -9.91 4.28 15.03
C ALA A 252 -11.31 3.65 14.96
N ILE A 253 -11.51 2.69 14.06
CA ILE A 253 -12.78 1.97 13.92
C ILE A 253 -13.09 1.16 15.18
N GLN A 254 -12.11 0.55 15.82
CA GLN A 254 -12.28 -0.17 17.08
C GLN A 254 -12.73 0.74 18.23
N GLU A 255 -12.26 2.00 18.24
CA GLU A 255 -12.59 2.96 19.32
C GLU A 255 -13.91 3.71 19.09
N VAL A 256 -14.19 4.15 17.86
CA VAL A 256 -15.30 5.05 17.58
C VAL A 256 -16.34 4.49 16.60
N GLY A 257 -16.15 3.25 16.12
CA GLY A 257 -17.00 2.66 15.08
C GLY A 257 -16.74 3.26 13.70
N THR A 258 -17.61 2.96 12.75
CA THR A 258 -17.57 3.54 11.40
C THR A 258 -18.96 3.57 10.76
N VAL A 259 -19.14 4.40 9.75
CA VAL A 259 -20.34 4.42 8.91
C VAL A 259 -19.98 3.83 7.54
N ALA A 260 -19.84 2.50 7.52
CA ALA A 260 -19.36 1.75 6.35
C ALA A 260 -20.31 1.85 5.15
N MET A 261 -19.78 1.55 3.96
CA MET A 261 -20.54 1.50 2.71
C MET A 261 -20.09 0.36 1.82
N THR A 262 -20.91 0.05 0.82
CA THR A 262 -20.50 -0.64 -0.39
C THR A 262 -20.55 0.29 -1.60
N PHE A 263 -19.95 -0.08 -2.73
CA PHE A 263 -19.87 0.80 -3.90
C PHE A 263 -21.22 1.07 -4.55
N ALA A 264 -22.15 0.13 -4.52
CA ALA A 264 -23.42 0.25 -5.22
C ALA A 264 -24.29 1.41 -4.73
N PRO A 265 -24.55 1.62 -3.43
CA PRO A 265 -25.26 2.79 -2.94
C PRO A 265 -24.61 4.13 -3.35
N VAL A 266 -23.27 4.22 -3.33
CA VAL A 266 -22.56 5.44 -3.76
C VAL A 266 -22.81 5.71 -5.23
N LEU A 267 -22.65 4.70 -6.10
CA LEU A 267 -22.90 4.82 -7.54
C LEU A 267 -24.34 5.29 -7.82
N HIS A 268 -25.31 4.76 -7.09
CA HIS A 268 -26.72 4.98 -7.42
C HIS A 268 -27.34 6.20 -6.73
N LEU A 269 -26.84 6.61 -5.56
CA LEU A 269 -27.51 7.59 -4.70
C LEU A 269 -26.69 8.87 -4.43
N ALA A 270 -25.33 8.77 -4.38
CA ALA A 270 -24.51 9.90 -3.94
C ALA A 270 -24.65 11.12 -4.86
N ASP A 271 -24.86 12.28 -4.25
CA ASP A 271 -24.86 13.60 -4.90
C ASP A 271 -23.72 14.50 -4.40
N VAL A 272 -23.11 14.19 -3.26
CA VAL A 272 -21.88 14.82 -2.79
C VAL A 272 -20.84 13.71 -2.55
N VAL A 273 -19.67 13.84 -3.17
CA VAL A 273 -18.55 12.91 -3.00
C VAL A 273 -17.32 13.69 -2.58
N VAL A 274 -16.76 13.33 -1.44
CA VAL A 274 -15.58 13.97 -0.86
C VAL A 274 -14.40 13.00 -0.91
N PHE A 275 -13.26 13.43 -1.45
CA PHE A 275 -11.97 12.74 -1.30
C PHE A 275 -11.09 13.57 -0.39
N TRP A 276 -10.66 12.97 0.72
CA TRP A 276 -9.82 13.62 1.71
C TRP A 276 -8.47 12.92 1.82
N GLY A 277 -7.39 13.64 1.51
CA GLY A 277 -6.04 13.11 1.52
C GLY A 277 -5.86 11.87 0.63
N SER A 278 -6.59 11.83 -0.49
CA SER A 278 -6.62 10.69 -1.42
C SER A 278 -6.57 11.13 -2.87
N ASN A 279 -5.44 10.89 -3.55
CA ASN A 279 -5.33 11.12 -4.99
C ASN A 279 -5.83 9.91 -5.79
N ALA A 280 -7.14 9.66 -5.72
CA ALA A 280 -7.75 8.50 -6.37
C ALA A 280 -7.55 8.47 -7.89
N ARG A 281 -7.33 9.62 -8.55
CA ARG A 281 -7.05 9.68 -10.00
C ARG A 281 -5.78 8.92 -10.38
N GLU A 282 -4.78 8.90 -9.51
CA GLU A 282 -3.53 8.18 -9.71
C GLU A 282 -3.55 6.78 -9.07
N ALA A 283 -4.01 6.68 -7.82
CA ALA A 283 -3.94 5.44 -7.05
C ALA A 283 -5.09 4.45 -7.36
N HIS A 284 -6.28 4.97 -7.68
CA HIS A 284 -7.52 4.20 -7.87
C HIS A 284 -8.32 4.76 -9.05
N ALA A 285 -7.71 4.81 -10.23
CA ALA A 285 -8.28 5.55 -11.37
C ALA A 285 -9.70 5.09 -11.77
N ASN A 286 -9.99 3.78 -11.70
CA ASN A 286 -11.33 3.27 -11.99
C ASN A 286 -12.37 3.58 -10.90
N HIS A 287 -11.96 3.84 -9.66
CA HIS A 287 -12.85 4.28 -8.60
C HIS A 287 -13.56 5.59 -8.96
N VAL A 288 -12.78 6.57 -9.43
CA VAL A 288 -13.33 7.86 -9.90
C VAL A 288 -14.25 7.65 -11.10
N SER A 289 -13.82 6.86 -12.08
CA SER A 289 -14.63 6.56 -13.27
C SER A 289 -15.93 5.85 -12.92
N ARG A 290 -15.90 4.88 -12.00
CA ARG A 290 -17.04 4.04 -11.62
C ARG A 290 -18.00 4.78 -10.68
N LEU A 291 -17.52 5.48 -9.66
CA LEU A 291 -18.37 6.00 -8.60
C LEU A 291 -18.70 7.49 -8.74
N VAL A 292 -17.85 8.25 -9.44
CA VAL A 292 -18.06 9.69 -9.63
C VAL A 292 -18.60 10.01 -11.04
N MET A 293 -18.00 9.40 -12.08
CA MET A 293 -18.32 9.73 -13.47
C MET A 293 -19.49 8.93 -14.03
N ALA A 294 -19.61 7.64 -13.66
CA ALA A 294 -20.60 6.75 -14.24
C ALA A 294 -22.03 7.12 -13.81
N MET A 295 -22.99 6.82 -14.72
CA MET A 295 -24.42 6.93 -14.43
C MET A 295 -24.84 5.85 -13.43
N GLY A 296 -25.61 6.24 -12.43
CA GLY A 296 -26.30 5.36 -11.51
C GLY A 296 -27.79 5.29 -11.83
N ARG A 297 -28.54 4.49 -11.08
CA ARG A 297 -30.00 4.37 -11.26
C ARG A 297 -30.72 5.70 -11.02
N PHE A 298 -30.27 6.50 -10.07
CA PHE A 298 -30.91 7.75 -9.65
C PHE A 298 -30.03 8.99 -9.89
N ARG A 299 -28.88 8.82 -10.55
CA ARG A 299 -27.91 9.88 -10.84
C ARG A 299 -27.43 9.81 -12.27
N LYS A 300 -27.40 10.95 -12.96
CA LYS A 300 -26.93 11.09 -14.35
C LYS A 300 -25.40 11.21 -14.43
N GLY A 301 -24.68 10.54 -13.55
CA GLY A 301 -23.23 10.59 -13.49
C GLY A 301 -22.70 11.88 -12.87
N ARG A 302 -21.58 12.38 -13.40
CA ARG A 302 -20.88 13.56 -12.89
C ARG A 302 -21.76 14.81 -12.76
N LYS A 303 -22.74 14.96 -13.65
CA LYS A 303 -23.64 16.13 -13.68
C LYS A 303 -24.50 16.28 -12.43
N ASP A 304 -24.83 15.17 -11.78
CA ASP A 304 -25.66 15.13 -10.58
C ASP A 304 -24.84 14.96 -9.29
N ARG A 305 -23.50 15.08 -9.38
CA ARG A 305 -22.59 14.89 -8.25
C ARG A 305 -21.67 16.09 -8.08
N LYS A 306 -21.63 16.64 -6.86
CA LYS A 306 -20.59 17.57 -6.45
C LYS A 306 -19.37 16.79 -5.98
N LEU A 307 -18.21 17.07 -6.58
CA LEU A 307 -16.93 16.50 -6.20
C LEU A 307 -16.14 17.50 -5.37
N VAL A 308 -15.85 17.13 -4.13
CA VAL A 308 -15.01 17.90 -3.22
C VAL A 308 -13.69 17.17 -3.03
N VAL A 309 -12.58 17.88 -3.09
CA VAL A 309 -11.25 17.34 -2.78
C VAL A 309 -10.63 18.17 -1.68
N VAL A 310 -10.21 17.50 -0.60
CA VAL A 310 -9.47 18.07 0.52
C VAL A 310 -8.07 17.45 0.50
N ASP A 311 -7.03 18.23 0.24
CA ASP A 311 -5.64 17.74 0.19
C ASP A 311 -4.66 18.88 0.47
N SER A 312 -3.48 18.58 0.94
CA SER A 312 -2.42 19.56 1.16
C SER A 312 -1.74 20.01 -0.14
N ARG A 313 -1.85 19.22 -1.19
CA ARG A 313 -1.30 19.47 -2.53
C ARG A 313 -2.41 19.45 -3.57
N LYS A 314 -2.34 20.31 -4.57
CA LYS A 314 -3.27 20.28 -5.69
C LYS A 314 -3.02 19.06 -6.56
N THR A 315 -3.74 17.97 -6.30
CA THR A 315 -3.61 16.69 -7.01
C THR A 315 -4.30 16.70 -8.37
N MET A 316 -4.06 15.68 -9.20
CA MET A 316 -4.79 15.52 -10.47
C MET A 316 -6.31 15.35 -10.26
N LEU A 317 -6.72 14.85 -9.10
CA LEU A 317 -8.13 14.76 -8.75
C LEU A 317 -8.71 16.14 -8.43
N ALA A 318 -7.94 17.03 -7.81
CA ALA A 318 -8.34 18.40 -7.52
C ALA A 318 -8.64 19.22 -8.77
N ASP A 319 -7.98 18.94 -9.90
CA ASP A 319 -8.28 19.60 -11.19
C ASP A 319 -9.68 19.28 -11.73
N MET A 320 -10.30 18.19 -11.25
CA MET A 320 -11.64 17.74 -11.66
C MET A 320 -12.72 18.12 -10.63
N ALA A 321 -12.33 18.65 -9.48
CA ALA A 321 -13.23 18.97 -8.37
C ALA A 321 -14.08 20.21 -8.66
N ASP A 322 -15.31 20.23 -8.14
CA ASP A 322 -16.11 21.46 -8.05
C ASP A 322 -15.58 22.38 -6.93
N ILE A 323 -15.06 21.75 -5.87
CA ILE A 323 -14.50 22.46 -4.71
C ILE A 323 -13.18 21.79 -4.32
N PHE A 324 -12.11 22.57 -4.30
CA PHE A 324 -10.82 22.15 -3.76
C PHE A 324 -10.53 22.94 -2.47
N ILE A 325 -10.32 22.22 -1.39
CA ILE A 325 -9.89 22.73 -0.10
C ILE A 325 -8.44 22.34 0.12
N GLN A 326 -7.56 23.33 0.10
CA GLN A 326 -6.16 23.12 0.43
C GLN A 326 -5.96 23.22 1.93
N VAL A 327 -5.67 22.08 2.58
CA VAL A 327 -5.36 22.01 4.01
C VAL A 327 -3.85 22.10 4.21
N GLU A 328 -3.41 22.81 5.24
CA GLU A 328 -2.00 22.80 5.65
C GLU A 328 -1.56 21.36 5.97
N PRO A 329 -0.34 20.95 5.56
CA PRO A 329 0.16 19.61 5.83
C PRO A 329 0.09 19.26 7.32
N GLY A 330 -0.56 18.13 7.65
CA GLY A 330 -0.70 17.64 9.02
C GLY A 330 -1.80 18.29 9.87
N LYS A 331 -2.60 19.20 9.31
CA LYS A 331 -3.68 19.92 10.01
C LYS A 331 -5.08 19.38 9.73
N ASP A 332 -5.17 18.10 9.38
CA ASP A 332 -6.46 17.45 9.07
C ASP A 332 -7.39 17.38 10.28
N LEU A 333 -6.83 17.19 11.48
CA LEU A 333 -7.59 17.15 12.74
C LEU A 333 -8.29 18.47 13.00
N GLU A 334 -7.57 19.57 12.84
CA GLU A 334 -8.09 20.93 13.06
C GLU A 334 -9.20 21.25 12.06
N LEU A 335 -9.02 20.94 10.78
CA LEU A 335 -10.04 21.15 9.75
C LEU A 335 -11.30 20.30 10.03
N ALA A 336 -11.14 19.01 10.34
CA ALA A 336 -12.26 18.13 10.65
C ALA A 336 -13.02 18.61 11.89
N THR A 337 -12.30 19.11 12.90
CA THR A 337 -12.91 19.69 14.12
C THR A 337 -13.67 20.97 13.79
N ALA A 338 -13.10 21.88 12.99
CA ALA A 338 -13.78 23.11 12.59
C ALA A 338 -15.05 22.83 11.76
N LEU A 339 -15.03 21.83 10.87
CA LEU A 339 -16.23 21.39 10.16
C LEU A 339 -17.30 20.86 11.12
N ARG A 340 -16.93 20.09 12.14
CA ARG A 340 -17.87 19.60 13.17
C ARG A 340 -18.46 20.75 14.01
N MET A 341 -17.66 21.78 14.31
CA MET A 341 -18.17 23.00 14.94
C MET A 341 -19.18 23.68 14.03
N ALA A 342 -18.87 23.87 12.76
CA ALA A 342 -19.75 24.49 11.77
C ALA A 342 -21.08 23.71 11.59
N LEU A 343 -21.05 22.37 11.61
CA LEU A 343 -22.25 21.52 11.55
C LEU A 343 -23.21 21.78 12.72
N ARG A 344 -22.68 22.16 13.87
CA ARG A 344 -23.46 22.46 15.12
C ARG A 344 -23.75 23.95 15.31
N ASP A 345 -23.52 24.75 14.28
CA ASP A 345 -23.68 26.20 14.27
C ASP A 345 -22.88 26.92 15.39
N LEU A 346 -21.74 26.29 15.79
CA LEU A 346 -20.79 26.87 16.73
C LEU A 346 -19.89 27.88 16.02
N GLU A 347 -19.58 28.96 16.69
CA GLU A 347 -18.74 30.04 16.15
C GLU A 347 -17.27 29.56 16.04
N ILE A 348 -16.67 29.81 14.87
CA ILE A 348 -15.23 29.66 14.63
C ILE A 348 -14.63 31.07 14.76
N GLU A 349 -14.00 31.38 15.89
CA GLU A 349 -13.44 32.69 16.18
C GLU A 349 -12.30 33.09 15.22
N SER A 350 -11.43 32.13 14.87
CA SER A 350 -10.29 32.37 13.98
C SER A 350 -10.76 32.67 12.55
N PRO A 351 -10.15 33.62 11.84
CA PRO A 351 -10.45 33.92 10.43
C PRO A 351 -10.09 32.75 9.48
N SER A 352 -9.22 31.84 9.92
CA SER A 352 -8.87 30.61 9.18
C SER A 352 -8.50 29.50 10.15
N VAL A 353 -8.74 28.23 9.75
CA VAL A 353 -8.33 27.03 10.47
C VAL A 353 -7.63 26.11 9.48
N ALA A 354 -6.44 25.60 9.84
CA ALA A 354 -5.65 24.72 8.99
C ALA A 354 -5.35 25.31 7.59
N GLY A 355 -5.18 26.64 7.51
CA GLY A 355 -4.98 27.36 6.25
C GLY A 355 -6.26 27.59 5.43
N VAL A 356 -7.41 27.11 5.90
CA VAL A 356 -8.69 27.25 5.21
C VAL A 356 -9.48 28.43 5.79
N PRO A 357 -9.91 29.42 4.98
CA PRO A 357 -10.74 30.52 5.43
C PRO A 357 -12.04 30.02 6.09
N ARG A 358 -12.43 30.64 7.20
CA ARG A 358 -13.60 30.30 7.99
C ARG A 358 -14.88 30.23 7.15
N GLU A 359 -15.07 31.17 6.23
CA GLU A 359 -16.22 31.22 5.34
C GLU A 359 -16.33 29.96 4.46
N LYS A 360 -15.21 29.46 3.95
CA LYS A 360 -15.17 28.22 3.18
C LYS A 360 -15.49 26.99 4.03
N ILE A 361 -15.14 27.01 5.32
CA ILE A 361 -15.48 25.92 6.24
C ILE A 361 -17.00 25.88 6.43
N TYR A 362 -17.65 27.02 6.64
CA TYR A 362 -19.11 27.10 6.74
C TYR A 362 -19.81 26.71 5.43
N GLU A 363 -19.31 27.16 4.27
CA GLU A 363 -19.84 26.79 2.95
C GLU A 363 -19.76 25.27 2.73
N LEU A 364 -18.64 24.66 3.10
CA LEU A 364 -18.47 23.20 2.97
C LEU A 364 -19.40 22.45 3.94
N ALA A 365 -19.52 22.90 5.19
CA ALA A 365 -20.41 22.28 6.16
C ALA A 365 -21.88 22.35 5.71
N GLU A 366 -22.32 23.47 5.14
CA GLU A 366 -23.66 23.62 4.59
C GLU A 366 -23.90 22.72 3.37
N LEU A 367 -22.95 22.64 2.44
CA LEU A 367 -23.01 21.69 1.33
C LEU A 367 -23.16 20.24 1.85
N MET A 368 -22.44 19.90 2.91
CA MET A 368 -22.52 18.56 3.49
C MET A 368 -23.84 18.30 4.20
N LYS A 369 -24.42 19.28 4.92
CA LYS A 369 -25.77 19.20 5.55
C LYS A 369 -26.87 19.00 4.51
N THR A 370 -26.76 19.62 3.35
CA THR A 370 -27.81 19.64 2.32
C THR A 370 -27.71 18.49 1.31
N ALA A 371 -26.69 17.66 1.38
CA ALA A 371 -26.56 16.47 0.55
C ALA A 371 -27.73 15.49 0.81
N ARG A 372 -28.23 14.85 -0.25
CA ARG A 372 -29.24 13.77 -0.10
C ARG A 372 -28.58 12.44 0.29
N TYR A 373 -27.38 12.19 -0.25
CA TYR A 373 -26.55 11.05 0.09
C TYR A 373 -25.10 11.43 -0.14
N GLY A 374 -24.33 11.61 0.93
CA GLY A 374 -22.93 11.93 0.86
C GLY A 374 -22.04 10.70 1.00
N ALA A 375 -20.91 10.71 0.32
CA ALA A 375 -19.87 9.69 0.46
C ALA A 375 -18.50 10.34 0.68
N LEU A 376 -17.80 9.94 1.73
CA LEU A 376 -16.45 10.42 2.03
C LEU A 376 -15.44 9.28 1.89
N PHE A 377 -14.44 9.51 1.04
CA PHE A 377 -13.31 8.62 0.81
C PHE A 377 -12.05 9.28 1.36
N PHE A 378 -11.35 8.64 2.27
CA PHE A 378 -10.10 9.17 2.80
C PHE A 378 -8.91 8.25 2.54
N GLY A 379 -7.75 8.87 2.32
CA GLY A 379 -6.53 8.14 1.96
C GLY A 379 -5.39 8.35 2.93
N MET A 380 -4.20 8.01 2.48
CA MET A 380 -2.96 8.06 3.25
C MET A 380 -2.56 9.49 3.64
N GLY A 381 -3.13 10.53 3.05
CA GLY A 381 -2.99 11.91 3.49
C GLY A 381 -3.44 12.11 4.94
N VAL A 382 -4.52 11.42 5.34
CA VAL A 382 -5.07 11.48 6.69
C VAL A 382 -4.36 10.53 7.67
N THR A 383 -3.94 9.35 7.20
CA THR A 383 -3.41 8.29 8.08
C THR A 383 -1.92 8.40 8.40
N HIS A 384 -1.14 9.15 7.61
CA HIS A 384 0.32 9.17 7.67
C HIS A 384 0.93 10.47 8.23
N THR A 385 0.13 11.37 8.74
CA THR A 385 0.57 12.61 9.41
C THR A 385 0.69 12.41 10.92
N GLY A 386 1.30 13.36 11.64
CA GLY A 386 1.61 13.21 13.07
C GLY A 386 0.42 12.86 13.98
N ALA A 387 -0.78 13.38 13.72
CA ALA A 387 -1.96 13.08 14.54
C ALA A 387 -2.65 11.73 14.20
N LYS A 388 -2.25 11.06 13.12
CA LYS A 388 -2.62 9.67 12.69
C LYS A 388 -4.03 9.24 13.12
N LEU A 389 -4.12 8.51 14.24
CA LEU A 389 -5.36 7.97 14.81
C LEU A 389 -6.42 9.05 15.04
N ARG A 390 -6.04 10.21 15.60
CA ARG A 390 -6.97 11.31 15.92
C ARG A 390 -7.55 11.97 14.68
N ASN A 391 -6.76 12.11 13.62
CA ASN A 391 -7.26 12.60 12.32
C ASN A 391 -8.41 11.72 11.84
N ILE A 392 -8.22 10.41 11.88
CA ILE A 392 -9.20 9.44 11.38
C ILE A 392 -10.44 9.44 12.28
N GLN A 393 -10.26 9.47 13.60
CA GLN A 393 -11.36 9.59 14.55
C GLN A 393 -12.19 10.84 14.28
N ALA A 394 -11.55 11.99 14.03
CA ALA A 394 -12.25 13.26 13.74
C ALA A 394 -13.03 13.16 12.42
N VAL A 395 -12.47 12.55 11.37
CA VAL A 395 -13.16 12.33 10.09
C VAL A 395 -14.32 11.35 10.25
N ILE A 396 -14.15 10.27 11.00
CA ILE A 396 -15.27 9.33 11.31
C ILE A 396 -16.37 10.06 12.08
N LYS A 397 -16.01 10.81 13.12
CA LYS A 397 -16.99 11.59 13.92
C LYS A 397 -17.72 12.62 13.08
N LEU A 398 -17.04 13.31 12.16
CA LEU A 398 -17.66 14.23 11.21
C LEU A 398 -18.77 13.52 10.41
N VAL A 399 -18.47 12.32 9.88
CA VAL A 399 -19.46 11.55 9.10
C VAL A 399 -20.57 10.99 10.00
N GLN A 400 -20.29 10.59 11.23
CA GLN A 400 -21.32 10.18 12.19
C GLN A 400 -22.28 11.33 12.50
N GLU A 401 -21.77 12.53 12.78
CA GLU A 401 -22.55 13.72 13.06
C GLU A 401 -23.39 14.18 11.86
N LEU A 402 -22.85 14.09 10.64
CA LEU A 402 -23.61 14.36 9.41
C LEU A 402 -24.85 13.46 9.26
N ASN A 403 -24.84 12.25 9.82
CA ASN A 403 -26.01 11.36 9.83
C ASN A 403 -27.14 11.81 10.77
N GLU A 404 -26.94 12.87 11.57
CA GLU A 404 -28.02 13.55 12.29
C GLU A 404 -28.85 14.41 11.32
N TRP A 405 -28.30 14.86 10.22
CA TRP A 405 -28.93 15.73 9.21
C TRP A 405 -29.41 14.97 7.98
N THR A 406 -28.51 14.13 7.41
CA THR A 406 -28.77 13.41 6.18
C THR A 406 -27.90 12.16 6.09
N LYS A 407 -28.06 11.34 5.06
CA LYS A 407 -27.31 10.09 4.94
C LYS A 407 -25.90 10.34 4.43
N TRP A 408 -24.90 10.01 5.25
CA TRP A 408 -23.49 9.99 4.89
C TRP A 408 -22.84 8.63 5.15
N VAL A 409 -21.86 8.26 4.34
CA VAL A 409 -21.08 7.04 4.44
C VAL A 409 -19.59 7.31 4.24
N LEU A 410 -18.76 6.42 4.74
CA LEU A 410 -17.30 6.58 4.80
C LEU A 410 -16.58 5.34 4.32
N LEU A 411 -15.46 5.50 3.59
CA LEU A 411 -14.60 4.39 3.21
C LEU A 411 -13.11 4.80 3.17
N PRO A 412 -12.19 4.02 3.80
CA PRO A 412 -10.76 4.18 3.62
C PRO A 412 -10.32 3.66 2.25
N MET A 413 -9.50 4.47 1.54
CA MET A 413 -8.96 4.14 0.22
C MET A 413 -7.72 3.25 0.35
N ARG A 414 -7.92 1.93 0.50
CA ARG A 414 -6.85 0.95 0.70
C ARG A 414 -6.08 0.69 -0.60
N GLY A 415 -4.75 0.64 -0.52
CA GLY A 415 -3.85 0.55 -1.67
C GLY A 415 -3.84 -0.81 -2.35
N HIS A 416 -3.34 -1.84 -1.69
CA HIS A 416 -3.23 -3.18 -2.25
C HIS A 416 -4.60 -3.88 -2.37
N TYR A 417 -4.72 -4.81 -3.32
CA TYR A 417 -6.03 -5.34 -3.69
C TYR A 417 -6.70 -6.20 -2.60
N ASN A 418 -5.94 -6.81 -1.69
CA ASN A 418 -6.47 -7.68 -0.63
C ASN A 418 -6.06 -7.27 0.79
N VAL A 419 -5.77 -6.00 1.04
CA VAL A 419 -5.54 -5.50 2.43
C VAL A 419 -6.76 -5.76 3.31
N THR A 420 -7.96 -5.61 2.74
CA THR A 420 -9.22 -5.89 3.46
C THR A 420 -9.32 -7.36 3.84
N GLY A 421 -9.02 -8.28 2.91
CA GLY A 421 -9.01 -9.72 3.20
C GLY A 421 -7.95 -10.09 4.24
N ALA A 422 -6.76 -9.53 4.15
CA ALA A 422 -5.71 -9.77 5.15
C ALA A 422 -6.16 -9.36 6.56
N ASN A 423 -6.80 -8.18 6.69
CA ASN A 423 -7.35 -7.76 7.98
C ASN A 423 -8.50 -8.66 8.47
N GLN A 424 -9.43 -9.04 7.57
CA GLN A 424 -10.60 -9.83 7.97
C GLN A 424 -10.24 -11.26 8.35
N VAL A 425 -9.39 -11.94 7.57
CA VAL A 425 -8.94 -13.30 7.87
C VAL A 425 -8.17 -13.32 9.19
N SER A 426 -7.22 -12.41 9.37
CA SER A 426 -6.48 -12.30 10.62
C SER A 426 -7.43 -12.08 11.81
N LEU A 427 -8.42 -11.18 11.66
CA LEU A 427 -9.42 -10.89 12.69
C LEU A 427 -10.29 -12.12 13.02
N TRP A 428 -10.75 -12.88 12.02
CA TRP A 428 -11.60 -14.04 12.25
C TRP A 428 -10.86 -15.18 12.95
N LEU A 429 -9.59 -15.40 12.59
CA LEU A 429 -8.79 -16.48 13.16
C LEU A 429 -8.22 -16.16 14.55
N THR A 430 -7.93 -14.88 14.82
CA THR A 430 -7.13 -14.49 15.98
C THR A 430 -7.80 -13.47 16.92
N GLY A 431 -8.87 -12.82 16.48
CA GLY A 431 -9.47 -11.67 17.15
C GLY A 431 -8.78 -10.33 16.85
N TYR A 432 -7.69 -10.32 16.06
CA TYR A 432 -6.92 -9.12 15.73
C TYR A 432 -6.68 -8.98 14.22
N PRO A 433 -6.77 -7.77 13.65
CA PRO A 433 -6.78 -7.57 12.19
C PRO A 433 -5.38 -7.54 11.54
N TYR A 434 -4.31 -7.31 12.30
CA TYR A 434 -2.91 -7.24 11.83
C TYR A 434 -1.96 -7.24 13.01
N ALA A 435 -0.64 -7.32 12.77
CA ALA A 435 0.39 -7.26 13.81
C ALA A 435 0.17 -8.27 14.95
N VAL A 436 -0.24 -9.49 14.60
CA VAL A 436 -0.63 -10.52 15.57
C VAL A 436 0.59 -11.31 16.03
N ASP A 437 0.86 -11.23 17.31
CA ASP A 437 1.96 -11.89 18.00
C ASP A 437 1.48 -13.12 18.77
N PHE A 438 2.08 -14.28 18.51
CA PHE A 438 1.82 -15.54 19.17
C PHE A 438 2.91 -15.96 20.17
N SER A 439 3.90 -15.11 20.45
CA SER A 439 5.06 -15.46 21.28
C SER A 439 4.71 -15.93 22.71
N ARG A 440 3.52 -15.56 23.19
CA ARG A 440 3.00 -15.96 24.53
C ARG A 440 2.12 -17.20 24.49
N GLY A 441 1.95 -17.85 23.31
CA GLY A 441 1.09 -19.02 23.13
C GLY A 441 -0.40 -18.69 22.90
N PHE A 442 -0.75 -17.42 22.77
CA PHE A 442 -2.06 -16.92 22.39
C PHE A 442 -1.90 -15.65 21.55
N PRO A 443 -2.86 -15.32 20.68
CA PRO A 443 -2.76 -14.13 19.84
C PRO A 443 -2.92 -12.85 20.66
N ARG A 444 -2.11 -11.84 20.33
CA ARG A 444 -2.20 -10.49 20.86
C ARG A 444 -1.76 -9.48 19.82
N MET A 445 -2.25 -8.25 19.91
CA MET A 445 -1.86 -7.12 19.07
C MET A 445 -1.53 -5.92 19.97
N ILE A 446 -0.31 -5.40 19.84
CA ILE A 446 0.15 -4.21 20.57
C ILE A 446 0.74 -3.23 19.54
N PRO A 447 -0.08 -2.30 19.00
CA PRO A 447 0.43 -1.27 18.08
C PRO A 447 1.60 -0.52 18.71
N GLY A 448 2.63 -0.22 17.90
CA GLY A 448 3.88 0.36 18.40
C GLY A 448 4.87 -0.66 18.99
N VAL A 449 4.51 -1.95 19.08
CA VAL A 449 5.36 -3.03 19.58
C VAL A 449 5.38 -4.23 18.65
N THR A 450 4.21 -4.72 18.22
CA THR A 450 4.10 -5.97 17.44
C THR A 450 3.92 -5.76 15.95
N THR A 451 3.96 -4.51 15.46
CA THR A 451 3.93 -4.26 14.02
C THR A 451 5.29 -4.59 13.38
N ALA A 452 5.27 -4.98 12.12
CA ALA A 452 6.47 -5.34 11.39
C ALA A 452 7.52 -4.22 11.36
N VAL A 453 7.08 -2.95 11.28
CA VAL A 453 7.98 -1.79 11.29
C VAL A 453 8.66 -1.66 12.66
N ASP A 454 7.90 -1.74 13.77
CA ASP A 454 8.45 -1.62 15.12
C ASP A 454 9.43 -2.76 15.41
N LEU A 455 9.03 -4.00 15.13
CA LEU A 455 9.85 -5.19 15.35
C LEU A 455 11.17 -5.15 14.58
N LEU A 456 11.14 -4.74 13.32
CA LEU A 456 12.35 -4.62 12.51
C LEU A 456 13.20 -3.41 12.92
N ALA A 457 12.59 -2.25 13.19
CA ALA A 457 13.32 -1.05 13.58
C ALA A 457 14.02 -1.21 14.94
N ASN A 458 13.43 -1.99 15.86
CA ASN A 458 13.99 -2.31 17.17
C ASN A 458 14.96 -3.50 17.15
N GLY A 459 14.95 -4.33 16.10
CA GLY A 459 15.80 -5.51 16.00
C GLY A 459 15.27 -6.70 16.81
N ASP A 460 13.97 -6.78 17.05
CA ASP A 460 13.35 -7.79 17.92
C ASP A 460 13.21 -9.17 17.25
N VAL A 461 13.07 -9.21 15.92
CA VAL A 461 12.91 -10.45 15.14
C VAL A 461 14.24 -10.96 14.61
N ASP A 462 14.39 -12.28 14.53
CA ASP A 462 15.61 -12.97 14.11
C ASP A 462 15.46 -13.80 12.82
N ALA A 463 14.29 -13.77 12.17
CA ALA A 463 14.04 -14.25 10.82
C ALA A 463 12.81 -13.56 10.23
N ALA A 464 12.75 -13.44 8.89
CA ALA A 464 11.61 -12.87 8.20
C ALA A 464 11.19 -13.70 6.98
N LEU A 465 9.89 -13.98 6.86
CA LEU A 465 9.24 -14.51 5.66
C LEU A 465 8.40 -13.41 5.04
N ILE A 466 8.74 -13.00 3.83
CA ILE A 466 8.09 -11.93 3.09
C ILE A 466 7.29 -12.54 1.93
N ILE A 467 5.97 -12.29 1.92
CA ILE A 467 5.04 -12.88 0.94
C ILE A 467 4.39 -11.80 0.11
N ALA A 468 4.62 -11.81 -1.21
CA ALA A 468 4.04 -10.88 -2.19
C ALA A 468 4.12 -9.41 -1.74
N SER A 469 5.27 -9.01 -1.18
CA SER A 469 5.50 -7.69 -0.61
C SER A 469 6.96 -7.25 -0.75
N ASP A 470 7.21 -5.95 -0.59
CA ASP A 470 8.53 -5.38 -0.81
C ASP A 470 8.93 -4.36 0.29
N PRO A 471 9.22 -4.83 1.52
CA PRO A 471 9.65 -3.96 2.62
C PRO A 471 10.78 -3.00 2.26
N ALA A 472 11.77 -3.42 1.46
CA ALA A 472 12.87 -2.56 1.04
C ALA A 472 12.40 -1.35 0.19
N ALA A 473 11.20 -1.41 -0.39
CA ALA A 473 10.61 -0.31 -1.15
C ALA A 473 9.72 0.61 -0.29
N HIS A 474 9.21 0.16 0.88
CA HIS A 474 8.20 0.92 1.62
C HIS A 474 8.40 1.01 3.13
N PHE A 475 9.39 0.33 3.72
CA PHE A 475 9.72 0.47 5.14
C PHE A 475 10.73 1.59 5.39
N PRO A 476 10.71 2.21 6.59
CA PRO A 476 11.74 3.13 7.01
C PRO A 476 13.13 2.51 7.03
N ARG A 477 14.15 3.37 6.93
CA ARG A 477 15.56 2.98 6.84
C ARG A 477 15.97 1.94 7.90
N LYS A 478 15.71 2.20 9.19
CA LYS A 478 16.11 1.30 10.30
C LYS A 478 15.54 -0.10 10.18
N ALA A 479 14.27 -0.20 9.74
CA ALA A 479 13.62 -1.49 9.55
C ALA A 479 14.26 -2.28 8.39
N VAL A 480 14.62 -1.61 7.30
CA VAL A 480 15.31 -2.26 6.15
C VAL A 480 16.74 -2.65 6.52
N GLU A 481 17.48 -1.80 7.28
CA GLU A 481 18.82 -2.14 7.78
C GLU A 481 18.82 -3.41 8.64
N HIS A 482 17.75 -3.67 9.39
CA HIS A 482 17.65 -4.90 10.19
C HIS A 482 17.44 -6.14 9.31
N LEU A 483 16.70 -6.04 8.20
CA LEU A 483 16.56 -7.15 7.25
C LEU A 483 17.91 -7.64 6.71
N SER A 484 18.94 -6.78 6.65
CA SER A 484 20.29 -7.19 6.22
C SER A 484 21.02 -8.08 7.24
N LYS A 485 20.57 -8.06 8.51
CA LYS A 485 21.23 -8.70 9.66
C LYS A 485 20.60 -10.04 10.05
N ILE A 486 19.45 -10.38 9.47
CA ILE A 486 18.71 -11.60 9.76
C ILE A 486 18.51 -12.44 8.48
N PRO A 487 18.23 -13.74 8.61
CA PRO A 487 17.76 -14.54 7.48
C PRO A 487 16.42 -14.03 6.94
N VAL A 488 16.35 -13.84 5.61
CA VAL A 488 15.15 -13.38 4.91
C VAL A 488 14.75 -14.38 3.84
N ILE A 489 13.49 -14.79 3.88
CA ILE A 489 12.85 -15.64 2.87
C ILE A 489 11.86 -14.77 2.09
N VAL A 490 11.90 -14.83 0.76
CA VAL A 490 10.98 -14.09 -0.12
C VAL A 490 10.20 -15.08 -0.98
N ILE A 491 8.87 -15.03 -0.91
CA ILE A 491 7.95 -15.69 -1.83
C ILE A 491 7.31 -14.60 -2.69
N ASP A 492 7.68 -14.52 -3.97
CA ASP A 492 7.17 -13.48 -4.87
C ASP A 492 7.19 -13.95 -6.32
N ALA A 493 6.31 -13.38 -7.12
CA ALA A 493 6.25 -13.62 -8.56
C ALA A 493 7.27 -12.80 -9.35
N LYS A 494 7.68 -11.65 -8.82
CA LYS A 494 8.58 -10.69 -9.48
C LYS A 494 9.77 -10.33 -8.59
N TRP A 495 10.87 -9.91 -9.19
CA TRP A 495 12.04 -9.44 -8.46
C TRP A 495 11.74 -8.13 -7.70
N SER A 496 11.47 -8.24 -6.40
CA SER A 496 11.32 -7.10 -5.48
C SER A 496 12.69 -6.52 -5.09
N LEU A 497 12.72 -5.30 -4.54
CA LEU A 497 13.96 -4.75 -3.95
C LEU A 497 14.38 -5.54 -2.70
N THR A 498 13.43 -6.13 -2.00
CA THR A 498 13.68 -6.99 -0.83
C THR A 498 14.46 -8.26 -1.20
N ALA A 499 14.39 -8.72 -2.46
CA ALA A 499 15.21 -9.84 -2.94
C ALA A 499 16.74 -9.61 -2.76
N ALA A 500 17.18 -8.34 -2.71
CA ALA A 500 18.57 -8.01 -2.42
C ALA A 500 19.00 -8.34 -0.97
N PHE A 501 18.07 -8.56 -0.08
CA PHE A 501 18.31 -8.95 1.31
C PHE A 501 18.06 -10.45 1.57
N ALA A 502 17.49 -11.16 0.60
CA ALA A 502 17.02 -12.53 0.77
C ALA A 502 18.15 -13.55 0.85
N ASP A 503 17.92 -14.58 1.66
CA ASP A 503 18.72 -15.82 1.74
C ASP A 503 18.06 -16.96 0.97
N VAL A 504 16.71 -16.97 0.94
CA VAL A 504 15.92 -17.90 0.15
C VAL A 504 14.91 -17.12 -0.69
N ILE A 505 14.81 -17.44 -1.98
CA ILE A 505 13.82 -16.86 -2.89
C ILE A 505 13.03 -18.00 -3.53
N ILE A 506 11.72 -17.98 -3.39
CA ILE A 506 10.80 -18.98 -3.93
C ILE A 506 9.87 -18.31 -4.94
N PRO A 507 9.84 -18.77 -6.21
CA PRO A 507 8.95 -18.24 -7.22
C PRO A 507 7.49 -18.56 -6.92
N ALA A 508 6.61 -17.57 -7.15
CA ALA A 508 5.17 -17.74 -6.98
C ALA A 508 4.39 -17.32 -8.23
N GLY A 509 3.20 -17.89 -8.40
CA GLY A 509 2.25 -17.47 -9.44
C GLY A 509 1.51 -16.19 -9.04
N LEU A 510 1.14 -15.38 -10.03
CA LEU A 510 0.37 -14.14 -9.83
C LEU A 510 -1.11 -14.48 -9.57
N VAL A 511 -1.59 -14.24 -8.37
CA VAL A 511 -3.01 -14.41 -8.01
C VAL A 511 -3.88 -13.44 -8.83
N GLY A 512 -5.01 -13.95 -9.36
CA GLY A 512 -5.90 -13.20 -10.27
C GLY A 512 -5.42 -13.12 -11.73
N ILE A 513 -4.26 -13.70 -12.04
CA ILE A 513 -3.74 -13.83 -13.41
C ILE A 513 -3.36 -15.29 -13.70
N GLU A 514 -2.47 -15.89 -12.91
CA GLU A 514 -1.96 -17.26 -13.07
C GLU A 514 -2.54 -18.22 -12.03
N CYS A 515 -2.95 -17.69 -10.89
CA CYS A 515 -3.58 -18.43 -9.79
C CYS A 515 -4.94 -17.83 -9.49
N GLU A 516 -5.84 -18.65 -8.98
CA GLU A 516 -7.15 -18.23 -8.50
C GLU A 516 -7.19 -18.16 -6.97
N GLY A 517 -8.22 -17.53 -6.42
CA GLY A 517 -8.44 -17.43 -4.99
C GLY A 517 -9.38 -16.28 -4.64
N THR A 518 -9.69 -16.14 -3.36
CA THR A 518 -10.61 -15.12 -2.87
C THR A 518 -9.85 -13.86 -2.41
N ALA A 519 -10.38 -12.69 -2.72
CA ALA A 519 -9.92 -11.41 -2.17
C ALA A 519 -11.11 -10.56 -1.74
N TYR A 520 -10.88 -9.64 -0.79
CA TYR A 520 -11.91 -8.71 -0.33
C TYR A 520 -11.65 -7.32 -0.89
N ARG A 521 -12.61 -6.81 -1.66
CA ARG A 521 -12.62 -5.43 -2.12
C ARG A 521 -12.61 -4.47 -0.91
N MET A 522 -12.12 -3.24 -1.08
CA MET A 522 -11.98 -2.29 0.04
C MET A 522 -13.31 -1.99 0.78
N ASP A 523 -14.46 -2.24 0.15
CA ASP A 523 -15.80 -2.15 0.75
C ASP A 523 -16.30 -3.48 1.35
N SER A 524 -15.37 -4.38 1.68
CA SER A 524 -15.61 -5.67 2.35
C SER A 524 -16.44 -6.69 1.56
N VAL A 525 -16.53 -6.53 0.24
CA VAL A 525 -17.20 -7.49 -0.63
C VAL A 525 -16.20 -8.56 -1.06
N PRO A 526 -16.45 -9.87 -0.77
CA PRO A 526 -15.61 -10.96 -1.25
C PRO A 526 -15.76 -11.14 -2.76
N ILE A 527 -14.66 -11.33 -3.44
CA ILE A 527 -14.60 -11.53 -4.88
C ILE A 527 -13.67 -12.70 -5.18
N TYR A 528 -14.17 -13.69 -5.91
CA TYR A 528 -13.36 -14.78 -6.41
C TYR A 528 -12.59 -14.32 -7.65
N MET A 529 -11.28 -14.34 -7.57
CA MET A 529 -10.38 -13.96 -8.65
C MET A 529 -10.07 -15.17 -9.52
N LYS A 530 -10.50 -15.12 -10.77
CA LYS A 530 -10.29 -16.17 -11.76
C LYS A 530 -8.86 -16.18 -12.27
N LYS A 531 -8.33 -17.38 -12.54
CA LYS A 531 -7.14 -17.58 -13.33
C LYS A 531 -7.41 -17.23 -14.80
N VAL A 532 -6.50 -16.52 -15.44
CA VAL A 532 -6.55 -16.12 -16.86
C VAL A 532 -5.63 -16.96 -17.72
N VAL A 533 -4.42 -17.21 -17.23
CA VAL A 533 -3.39 -18.07 -17.85
C VAL A 533 -2.82 -19.03 -16.80
N ASN A 534 -2.17 -20.10 -17.23
CA ASN A 534 -1.47 -20.98 -16.29
C ASN A 534 -0.15 -20.36 -15.82
N PRO A 535 0.30 -20.66 -14.59
CA PRO A 535 1.64 -20.30 -14.15
C PRO A 535 2.69 -21.04 -14.99
N PRO A 536 3.93 -20.54 -15.04
CA PRO A 536 5.05 -21.23 -15.68
C PRO A 536 5.27 -22.62 -15.09
N PRO A 537 5.81 -23.57 -15.87
CA PRO A 537 6.17 -24.89 -15.35
C PRO A 537 7.09 -24.79 -14.12
N GLY A 538 6.77 -25.51 -13.06
CA GLY A 538 7.52 -25.52 -11.80
C GLY A 538 7.22 -24.35 -10.85
N VAL A 539 6.44 -23.36 -11.26
CA VAL A 539 5.98 -22.27 -10.40
C VAL A 539 4.62 -22.63 -9.80
N LEU A 540 4.53 -22.62 -8.47
CA LEU A 540 3.31 -22.93 -7.73
C LEU A 540 2.59 -21.65 -7.27
N CYS A 541 1.33 -21.77 -6.89
CA CYS A 541 0.57 -20.69 -6.26
C CYS A 541 0.91 -20.57 -4.76
N ASP A 542 0.73 -19.38 -4.19
CA ASP A 542 1.04 -19.08 -2.79
C ASP A 542 0.43 -20.11 -1.81
N VAL A 543 -0.80 -20.54 -2.06
CA VAL A 543 -1.49 -21.54 -1.23
C VAL A 543 -0.72 -22.85 -1.15
N GLU A 544 -0.28 -23.38 -2.28
CA GLU A 544 0.47 -24.65 -2.31
C GLU A 544 1.85 -24.49 -1.71
N LEU A 545 2.53 -23.36 -1.95
CA LEU A 545 3.84 -23.06 -1.37
C LEU A 545 3.76 -22.97 0.15
N LEU A 546 2.80 -22.22 0.68
CA LEU A 546 2.62 -22.06 2.12
C LEU A 546 2.19 -23.36 2.81
N LYS A 547 1.34 -24.16 2.14
CA LYS A 547 0.96 -25.48 2.65
C LYS A 547 2.19 -26.38 2.83
N ARG A 548 3.03 -26.53 1.80
CA ARG A 548 4.25 -27.34 1.85
C ARG A 548 5.24 -26.81 2.90
N LEU A 549 5.41 -25.48 2.96
CA LEU A 549 6.28 -24.86 3.96
C LEU A 549 5.79 -25.11 5.38
N THR A 550 4.49 -24.94 5.63
CA THR A 550 3.86 -25.18 6.93
C THR A 550 3.99 -26.65 7.37
N GLU A 551 3.71 -27.58 6.47
CA GLU A 551 3.88 -29.02 6.74
C GLU A 551 5.33 -29.37 7.08
N LYS A 552 6.30 -28.79 6.36
CA LYS A 552 7.73 -29.02 6.63
C LYS A 552 8.15 -28.44 7.99
N VAL A 553 7.67 -27.25 8.35
CA VAL A 553 7.92 -26.63 9.67
C VAL A 553 7.28 -27.45 10.79
N LYS A 554 6.05 -27.93 10.63
CA LYS A 554 5.38 -28.83 11.59
C LYS A 554 6.23 -30.07 11.87
N SER A 555 6.68 -30.74 10.81
CA SER A 555 7.55 -31.92 10.92
C SER A 555 8.85 -31.62 11.68
N MET A 556 9.49 -30.47 11.45
CA MET A 556 10.74 -30.10 12.14
C MET A 556 10.53 -29.73 13.61
N LYS A 557 9.34 -29.23 13.97
CA LYS A 557 9.02 -28.84 15.34
C LYS A 557 8.32 -29.93 16.16
N GLY A 558 8.05 -31.12 15.58
CA GLY A 558 7.30 -32.19 16.24
C GLY A 558 5.85 -31.79 16.53
N TRP A 559 5.28 -30.93 15.71
CA TRP A 559 3.90 -30.46 15.88
C TRP A 559 2.92 -31.52 15.37
N GLY A 560 2.17 -32.14 16.30
CA GLY A 560 1.19 -33.19 15.98
C GLY A 560 1.59 -34.62 16.35
N GLU A 561 2.74 -34.80 17.04
CA GLU A 561 3.10 -36.05 17.71
C GLU A 561 2.54 -36.12 19.14
#